data_08f46a1df24038e1613fc706b98a1f4b
#
_entry.id   08f46a1df24038e1613fc706b98a1f4b
#
_cell.length_a   1.000
_cell.length_b   1.000
_cell.length_c   1.000
_cell.angle_alpha   90.00
_cell.angle_beta   90.00
_cell.angle_gamma   90.00
#
_symmetry.space_group_name_H-M   'P 1'
#
loop_
_entity.id
_entity.type
_entity.pdbx_description
1 polymer ?
#
loop_
_entity_poly.entity_id
_entity_poly.type
_entity_poly.pdbx_seq_one_letter_code
_entity_poly.pdbx_strand_id
1 'polypeptide(L)'
;MEKMLITQAQYNSLSFIGKEMHDYWMKWKPEMYQEMAQAGTLWEVLQSEDNRLYEMGADLVSVQGMAPDMAMEVVRAEIYGELTE
;
A
#
# COMPACT_ATOMS: atom_id res chain seq x y z
N MET A 1 10.40 1.11 -19.10
CA MET A 1 10.98 1.41 -17.77
C MET A 1 9.91 2.03 -16.89
N GLU A 2 9.74 1.46 -15.71
CA GLU A 2 8.73 1.96 -14.77
C GLU A 2 9.18 3.28 -14.18
N LYS A 3 8.24 4.21 -14.06
CA LYS A 3 8.51 5.52 -13.52
C LYS A 3 7.55 5.79 -12.37
N MET A 4 8.11 6.23 -11.25
CA MET A 4 7.33 6.61 -10.09
C MET A 4 6.57 7.90 -10.37
N LEU A 5 5.26 7.90 -10.11
CA LEU A 5 4.38 9.05 -10.39
C LEU A 5 4.06 9.86 -9.14
N ILE A 6 4.78 9.63 -8.05
CA ILE A 6 4.78 10.48 -6.87
C ILE A 6 6.20 11.00 -6.67
N THR A 7 6.36 12.02 -5.83
CA THR A 7 7.70 12.56 -5.57
C THR A 7 8.49 11.63 -4.67
N GLN A 8 9.81 11.75 -4.70
CA GLN A 8 10.67 10.99 -3.80
C GLN A 8 10.35 11.27 -2.34
N ALA A 9 10.05 12.53 -2.01
CA ALA A 9 9.68 12.92 -0.66
C ALA A 9 8.37 12.23 -0.23
N GLN A 10 7.39 12.18 -1.14
CA GLN A 10 6.13 11.48 -0.87
C GLN A 10 6.37 9.99 -0.62
N TYR A 11 7.16 9.37 -1.49
CA TYR A 11 7.49 7.95 -1.33
C TYR A 11 8.16 7.69 0.00
N ASN A 12 9.14 8.53 0.37
CA ASN A 12 9.88 8.36 1.61
C ASN A 12 9.00 8.54 2.85
N SER A 13 7.90 9.26 2.74
CA SER A 13 6.97 9.46 3.86
C SER A 13 6.02 8.30 4.08
N LEU A 14 5.90 7.38 3.13
CA LEU A 14 5.07 6.21 3.30
C LEU A 14 5.72 5.23 4.29
N SER A 15 4.89 4.47 5.01
CA SER A 15 5.41 3.37 5.82
C SER A 15 5.90 2.26 4.87
N PHE A 16 6.57 1.26 5.44
CA PHE A 16 7.02 0.13 4.62
C PHE A 16 5.85 -0.58 3.91
N ILE A 17 4.67 -0.55 4.52
CA ILE A 17 3.45 -1.10 3.92
C ILE A 17 3.05 -0.28 2.69
N GLY A 18 3.02 1.04 2.82
CA GLY A 18 2.67 1.93 1.72
C GLY A 18 3.67 1.86 0.57
N LYS A 19 4.95 1.74 0.89
CA LYS A 19 5.98 1.58 -0.14
C LYS A 19 5.81 0.28 -0.90
N GLU A 20 5.54 -0.81 -0.20
CA GLU A 20 5.30 -2.10 -0.83
C GLU A 20 4.06 -2.05 -1.74
N MET A 21 2.99 -1.43 -1.28
CA MET A 21 1.76 -1.28 -2.05
C MET A 21 1.99 -0.41 -3.29
N HIS A 22 2.72 0.70 -3.13
CA HIS A 22 3.06 1.58 -4.25
C HIS A 22 3.83 0.84 -5.33
N ASP A 23 4.86 0.10 -4.92
CA ASP A 23 5.71 -0.64 -5.85
C ASP A 23 4.91 -1.73 -6.58
N TYR A 24 4.00 -2.37 -5.86
CA TYR A 24 3.12 -3.38 -6.42
C TYR A 24 2.19 -2.77 -7.48
N TRP A 25 1.55 -1.64 -7.16
CA TRP A 25 0.65 -0.98 -8.12
C TRP A 25 1.40 -0.53 -9.37
N MET A 26 2.57 0.06 -9.17
CA MET A 26 3.38 0.54 -10.30
C MET A 26 3.76 -0.59 -11.24
N LYS A 27 4.10 -1.75 -10.69
CA LYS A 27 4.58 -2.88 -11.48
C LYS A 27 3.44 -3.73 -12.03
N TRP A 28 2.42 -4.00 -11.24
CA TRP A 28 1.41 -5.00 -11.58
C TRP A 28 0.05 -4.42 -11.93
N LYS A 29 -0.19 -3.15 -11.62
CA LYS A 29 -1.44 -2.46 -11.93
C LYS A 29 -1.15 -1.09 -12.55
N PRO A 30 -0.37 -1.07 -13.64
CA PRO A 30 0.10 0.21 -14.20
C PRO A 30 -1.03 1.10 -14.72
N GLU A 31 -2.09 0.53 -15.27
CA GLU A 31 -3.21 1.31 -15.79
C GLU A 31 -3.93 2.04 -14.66
N MET A 32 -4.26 1.35 -13.58
CA MET A 32 -4.90 1.94 -12.41
C MET A 32 -4.00 3.03 -11.81
N TYR A 33 -2.71 2.73 -11.69
CA TYR A 33 -1.72 3.63 -11.14
C TYR A 33 -1.66 4.93 -11.94
N GLN A 34 -1.59 4.82 -13.26
CA GLN A 34 -1.54 5.98 -14.15
C GLN A 34 -2.85 6.77 -14.14
N GLU A 35 -3.98 6.09 -14.13
CA GLU A 35 -5.28 6.75 -14.07
C GLU A 35 -5.44 7.58 -12.81
N MET A 36 -5.04 7.04 -11.66
CA MET A 36 -5.09 7.78 -10.40
C MET A 36 -4.15 8.99 -10.42
N ALA A 37 -2.98 8.83 -11.02
CA ALA A 37 -2.03 9.94 -11.15
C ALA A 37 -2.61 11.05 -12.02
N GLN A 38 -3.24 10.69 -13.14
CA GLN A 38 -3.85 11.66 -14.06
C GLN A 38 -5.05 12.35 -13.41
N ALA A 39 -5.81 11.63 -12.62
CA ALA A 39 -6.96 12.19 -11.90
C ALA A 39 -6.54 13.04 -10.70
N GLY A 40 -5.26 13.01 -10.32
CA GLY A 40 -4.77 13.76 -9.17
C GLY A 40 -5.09 13.12 -7.83
N THR A 41 -5.48 11.84 -7.81
CA THR A 41 -5.91 11.15 -6.58
C THR A 41 -4.89 10.14 -6.06
N LEU A 42 -3.82 9.86 -6.81
CA LEU A 42 -2.87 8.81 -6.48
C LEU A 42 -2.29 8.97 -5.07
N TRP A 43 -1.82 10.16 -4.74
CA TRP A 43 -1.19 10.39 -3.44
C TRP A 43 -2.19 10.24 -2.28
N GLU A 44 -3.39 10.78 -2.44
CA GLU A 44 -4.42 10.68 -1.40
C GLU A 44 -4.81 9.23 -1.15
N VAL A 45 -4.98 8.45 -2.21
CA VAL A 45 -5.35 7.04 -2.09
C VAL A 45 -4.21 6.26 -1.43
N LEU A 46 -2.96 6.51 -1.84
CA LEU A 46 -1.81 5.85 -1.24
C LEU A 46 -1.72 6.12 0.26
N GLN A 47 -1.86 7.39 0.66
CA GLN A 47 -1.80 7.74 2.08
C GLN A 47 -2.92 7.09 2.87
N SER A 48 -4.12 7.15 2.34
CA SER A 48 -5.31 6.60 3.00
C SER A 48 -5.16 5.10 3.21
N GLU A 49 -4.75 4.38 2.18
CA GLU A 49 -4.58 2.94 2.25
C GLU A 49 -3.38 2.55 3.12
N ASP A 50 -2.30 3.31 3.06
CA ASP A 50 -1.15 3.07 3.93
C ASP A 50 -1.56 3.17 5.40
N ASN A 51 -2.26 4.24 5.76
CA ASN A 51 -2.74 4.43 7.13
C ASN A 51 -3.68 3.33 7.57
N ARG A 52 -4.63 2.98 6.71
CA ARG A 52 -5.62 1.92 7.00
C ARG A 52 -4.94 0.59 7.27
N LEU A 53 -4.01 0.21 6.40
CA LEU A 53 -3.34 -1.08 6.51
C LEU A 53 -2.36 -1.11 7.68
N TYR A 54 -1.68 0.01 7.93
CA TYR A 54 -0.77 0.10 9.06
C TYR A 54 -1.55 -0.05 10.38
N GLU A 55 -2.67 0.64 10.51
CA GLU A 55 -3.50 0.52 11.70
C GLU A 55 -4.09 -0.88 11.85
N MET A 56 -4.49 -1.50 10.74
CA MET A 56 -4.98 -2.86 10.76
C MET A 56 -3.92 -3.81 11.32
N GLY A 57 -2.69 -3.69 10.84
CA GLY A 57 -1.58 -4.51 11.33
C GLY A 57 -1.30 -4.28 12.80
N ALA A 58 -1.32 -3.03 13.23
CA ALA A 58 -1.10 -2.68 14.63
C ALA A 58 -2.19 -3.27 15.53
N ASP A 59 -3.44 -3.21 15.09
CA ASP A 59 -4.57 -3.77 15.84
C ASP A 59 -4.48 -5.29 15.95
N LEU A 60 -4.07 -5.95 14.87
CA LEU A 60 -3.90 -7.40 14.88
C LEU A 60 -2.88 -7.83 15.93
N VAL A 61 -1.83 -7.05 16.10
CA VAL A 61 -0.80 -7.35 17.11
C VAL A 61 -1.27 -6.96 18.52
N SER A 62 -1.76 -5.73 18.68
CA SER A 62 -2.03 -5.18 20.02
C SER A 62 -3.37 -5.63 20.58
N VAL A 63 -4.39 -5.76 19.75
CA VAL A 63 -5.75 -6.12 20.19
C VAL A 63 -5.98 -7.62 20.07
N GLN A 64 -5.60 -8.22 18.93
CA GLN A 64 -5.83 -9.63 18.66
C GLN A 64 -4.73 -10.53 19.19
N GLY A 65 -3.60 -9.97 19.62
CA GLY A 65 -2.49 -10.75 20.14
C GLY A 65 -1.74 -11.55 19.09
N MET A 66 -1.88 -11.17 17.83
CA MET A 66 -1.23 -11.87 16.72
C MET A 66 0.28 -11.57 16.71
N ALA A 67 1.10 -12.56 16.35
CA ALA A 67 2.52 -12.32 16.17
C ALA A 67 2.74 -11.33 15.02
N PRO A 68 3.75 -10.41 15.11
CA PRO A 68 3.96 -9.39 14.08
C PRO A 68 4.12 -9.94 12.67
N ASP A 69 4.81 -11.06 12.49
CA ASP A 69 4.99 -11.65 11.16
C ASP A 69 3.67 -12.20 10.60
N MET A 70 2.82 -12.74 11.44
CA MET A 70 1.50 -13.21 11.05
C MET A 70 0.60 -12.02 10.68
N ALA A 71 0.66 -10.94 11.45
CA ALA A 71 -0.09 -9.72 11.16
C ALA A 71 0.31 -9.16 9.79
N MET A 72 1.62 -9.18 9.47
CA MET A 72 2.10 -8.73 8.18
C MET A 72 1.60 -9.59 7.03
N GLU A 73 1.45 -10.89 7.25
CA GLU A 73 0.86 -11.75 6.22
C GLU A 73 -0.57 -11.34 5.90
N VAL A 74 -1.36 -11.02 6.93
CA VAL A 74 -2.73 -10.56 6.74
C VAL A 74 -2.75 -9.23 5.98
N VAL A 75 -1.88 -8.29 6.36
CA VAL A 75 -1.79 -6.99 5.67
C VAL A 75 -1.40 -7.16 4.21
N ARG A 76 -0.41 -8.02 3.94
CA ARG A 76 0.00 -8.27 2.55
C ARG A 76 -1.11 -8.91 1.73
N ALA A 77 -1.90 -9.78 2.34
CA ALA A 77 -3.04 -10.35 1.64
C ALA A 77 -4.03 -9.27 1.18
N GLU A 78 -4.19 -8.21 1.96
CA GLU A 78 -5.02 -7.07 1.55
C GLU A 78 -4.41 -6.30 0.38
N ILE A 79 -3.08 -6.14 0.37
CA ILE A 79 -2.41 -5.46 -0.74
C ILE A 79 -2.58 -6.25 -2.04
N TYR A 80 -2.36 -7.55 -1.99
CA TYR A 80 -2.30 -8.39 -3.20
C TYR A 80 -3.63 -9.10 -3.51
N GLY A 81 -4.60 -8.98 -2.64
CA GLY A 81 -5.85 -9.74 -2.73
C GLY A 81 -6.63 -9.52 -4.02
N GLU A 82 -6.55 -8.34 -4.58
CA GLU A 82 -7.26 -8.01 -5.82
C GLU A 82 -6.78 -8.80 -7.02
N LEU A 83 -5.57 -9.34 -6.96
CA LEU A 83 -5.04 -10.13 -8.06
C LEU A 83 -5.61 -11.54 -8.12
N THR A 84 -6.21 -11.99 -7.04
CA THR A 84 -6.72 -13.36 -6.96
C THR A 84 -8.17 -13.49 -7.42
N GLU A 85 -8.77 -12.38 -7.78
CA GLU A 85 -10.15 -12.38 -8.24
C GLU A 85 -10.31 -12.57 -9.72
#